data_aed4644fa7b682985132ea3ad2088f88
#
_entry.id   aed4644fa7b682985132ea3ad2088f88
#
_cell.length_a   1.000
_cell.length_b   1.000
_cell.length_c   1.000
_cell.angle_alpha   90.00
_cell.angle_beta   90.00
_cell.angle_gamma   90.00
#
_symmetry.space_group_name_H-M   'P 1'
#
loop_
_entity.id
_entity.type
_entity.pdbx_description
1 polymer ?
#
loop_
_entity_poly.entity_id
_entity_poly.type
_entity_poly.pdbx_seq_one_letter_code
_entity_poly.pdbx_strand_id
1 'polypeptide(L)'
;ISTRHSEIFVSNKLKKLYLKFCFFPFERFLCVSCGVKKEMIEGVGFSSKSEVLYLGVRKKKIVNPNLKKTLDIPKGVVVLTTIGFNIRIKGFDILVKSIQSLMDSNRLKNDIIVLVIGISENSEDSNSLRQLIAEAGLNRKIMSLGIRNDINDILNISDIYLQPSRTEGLSLSILEALNYSLPVIGTRVGGIPEIVHEGENGYLFEKENVEELADRIEILVNNREVREMMGRKSKVISSRFTLADGVEKLASIYHQTN
;
A
#
# COMPACT_ATOMS: atom_id res chain seq x y z
N ILE A 1 -14.21 -7.90 -22.37
CA ILE A 1 -13.09 -7.43 -21.53
C ILE A 1 -13.43 -7.69 -20.07
N SER A 2 -12.49 -8.20 -19.30
CA SER A 2 -12.61 -8.34 -17.85
C SER A 2 -11.39 -7.70 -17.19
N THR A 3 -11.61 -6.93 -16.12
CA THR A 3 -10.54 -6.32 -15.31
C THR A 3 -10.34 -7.08 -14.01
N ARG A 4 -9.08 -7.22 -13.59
CA ARG A 4 -8.69 -7.94 -12.38
C ARG A 4 -7.86 -7.04 -11.47
N HIS A 5 -8.32 -6.86 -10.24
CA HIS A 5 -7.75 -5.93 -9.26
C HIS A 5 -7.10 -6.61 -8.06
N SER A 6 -7.21 -7.94 -7.92
CA SER A 6 -6.70 -8.68 -6.77
C SER A 6 -6.10 -10.03 -7.16
N GLU A 7 -5.28 -10.57 -6.30
CA GLU A 7 -4.72 -11.92 -6.41
C GLU A 7 -5.79 -13.01 -6.39
N ILE A 8 -5.58 -14.09 -7.15
CA ILE A 8 -6.47 -15.25 -7.18
C ILE A 8 -5.77 -16.40 -6.48
N PHE A 9 -6.19 -16.72 -5.26
CA PHE A 9 -5.78 -17.97 -4.63
C PHE A 9 -6.57 -19.15 -5.21
N VAL A 10 -5.96 -19.92 -6.12
CA VAL A 10 -6.56 -21.10 -6.72
C VAL A 10 -5.87 -22.36 -6.22
N SER A 11 -6.33 -22.88 -5.10
CA SER A 11 -5.75 -24.06 -4.46
C SER A 11 -6.30 -25.40 -4.96
N ASN A 12 -7.40 -25.43 -5.74
CA ASN A 12 -8.09 -26.65 -6.11
C ASN A 12 -8.26 -26.78 -7.64
N LYS A 13 -8.00 -27.98 -8.19
CA LYS A 13 -8.14 -28.29 -9.63
C LYS A 13 -9.56 -28.02 -10.15
N LEU A 14 -10.60 -28.31 -9.36
CA LEU A 14 -12.00 -28.03 -9.73
C LEU A 14 -12.27 -26.54 -9.83
N LYS A 15 -11.71 -25.73 -8.91
CA LYS A 15 -11.83 -24.27 -8.96
C LYS A 15 -11.10 -23.68 -10.17
N LYS A 16 -9.93 -24.24 -10.54
CA LYS A 16 -9.23 -23.87 -11.79
C LYS A 16 -10.09 -24.14 -13.03
N LEU A 17 -10.71 -25.32 -13.11
CA LEU A 17 -11.57 -25.70 -14.23
C LEU A 17 -12.80 -24.80 -14.32
N TYR A 18 -13.46 -24.54 -13.19
CA TYR A 18 -14.60 -23.62 -13.10
C TYR A 18 -14.22 -22.21 -13.57
N LEU A 19 -13.10 -21.66 -13.09
CA LEU A 19 -12.63 -20.34 -13.51
C LEU A 19 -12.29 -20.32 -15.01
N LYS A 20 -11.67 -21.37 -15.55
CA LYS A 20 -11.46 -21.48 -17.01
C LYS A 20 -12.76 -21.39 -17.78
N PHE A 21 -13.80 -22.11 -17.34
CA PHE A 21 -15.10 -22.06 -17.96
C PHE A 21 -15.74 -20.67 -17.89
N CYS A 22 -15.72 -20.04 -16.70
CA CYS A 22 -16.26 -18.70 -16.49
C CYS A 22 -15.53 -17.62 -17.32
N PHE A 23 -14.23 -17.78 -17.53
CA PHE A 23 -13.41 -16.78 -18.22
C PHE A 23 -13.24 -17.06 -19.73
N PHE A 24 -13.64 -18.25 -20.21
CA PHE A 24 -13.51 -18.62 -21.62
C PHE A 24 -14.17 -17.63 -22.60
N PRO A 25 -15.34 -17.05 -22.31
CA PRO A 25 -16.02 -16.12 -23.22
C PRO A 25 -15.30 -14.78 -23.39
N PHE A 26 -14.38 -14.42 -22.48
CA PHE A 26 -13.70 -13.13 -22.56
C PHE A 26 -12.53 -13.18 -23.54
N GLU A 27 -12.43 -12.16 -24.38
CA GLU A 27 -11.35 -12.01 -25.37
C GLU A 27 -10.06 -11.52 -24.74
N ARG A 28 -10.16 -10.63 -23.74
CA ARG A 28 -9.01 -10.02 -23.05
C ARG A 28 -9.23 -9.91 -21.55
N PHE A 29 -8.14 -10.07 -20.80
CA PHE A 29 -8.07 -9.84 -19.35
C PHE A 29 -7.10 -8.71 -19.05
N LEU A 30 -7.59 -7.66 -18.41
CA LEU A 30 -6.75 -6.55 -17.97
C LEU A 30 -6.36 -6.78 -16.52
N CYS A 31 -5.07 -6.97 -16.28
CA CYS A 31 -4.48 -7.19 -14.96
C CYS A 31 -3.85 -5.87 -14.49
N VAL A 32 -4.10 -5.48 -13.26
CA VAL A 32 -3.61 -4.19 -12.71
C VAL A 32 -2.11 -4.18 -12.44
N SER A 33 -1.45 -5.35 -12.45
CA SER A 33 0.00 -5.51 -12.25
C SER A 33 0.51 -6.76 -12.95
N CYS A 34 1.83 -6.85 -13.13
CA CYS A 34 2.48 -8.07 -13.61
C CYS A 34 2.32 -9.23 -12.62
N GLY A 35 2.34 -8.96 -11.31
CA GLY A 35 2.07 -9.95 -10.27
C GLY A 35 0.69 -10.59 -10.45
N VAL A 36 -0.38 -9.79 -10.60
CA VAL A 36 -1.74 -10.28 -10.87
C VAL A 36 -1.82 -11.01 -12.21
N LYS A 37 -1.11 -10.52 -13.24
CA LYS A 37 -1.05 -11.22 -14.54
C LYS A 37 -0.40 -12.59 -14.40
N LYS A 38 0.72 -12.71 -13.69
CA LYS A 38 1.41 -13.96 -13.45
C LYS A 38 0.50 -14.98 -12.77
N GLU A 39 -0.17 -14.59 -11.71
CA GLU A 39 -1.13 -15.45 -11.01
C GLU A 39 -2.32 -15.87 -11.88
N MET A 40 -2.82 -14.97 -12.74
CA MET A 40 -3.87 -15.28 -13.69
C MET A 40 -3.43 -16.35 -14.69
N ILE A 41 -2.20 -16.27 -15.20
CA ILE A 41 -1.62 -17.24 -16.11
C ILE A 41 -1.42 -18.59 -15.41
N GLU A 42 -0.79 -18.61 -14.24
CA GLU A 42 -0.53 -19.83 -13.47
C GLU A 42 -1.81 -20.47 -12.93
N GLY A 43 -2.75 -19.63 -12.50
CA GLY A 43 -4.03 -20.07 -11.93
C GLY A 43 -5.03 -20.58 -12.98
N VAL A 44 -5.17 -19.88 -14.11
CA VAL A 44 -6.25 -20.13 -15.09
C VAL A 44 -5.72 -20.46 -16.49
N GLY A 45 -4.49 -20.07 -16.85
CA GLY A 45 -3.81 -20.48 -18.09
C GLY A 45 -4.13 -19.62 -19.31
N PHE A 46 -4.63 -18.39 -19.15
CA PHE A 46 -4.96 -17.48 -20.26
C PHE A 46 -3.82 -16.49 -20.58
N SER A 47 -2.65 -17.00 -20.90
CA SER A 47 -1.46 -16.21 -21.18
C SER A 47 -1.62 -15.22 -22.34
N SER A 48 -2.14 -15.68 -23.49
CA SER A 48 -2.32 -14.89 -24.70
C SER A 48 -3.41 -13.82 -24.61
N LYS A 49 -4.32 -13.97 -23.66
CA LYS A 49 -5.46 -13.06 -23.45
C LYS A 49 -5.19 -12.03 -22.32
N SER A 50 -4.08 -12.15 -21.58
CA SER A 50 -3.82 -11.33 -20.40
C SER A 50 -2.85 -10.19 -20.69
N GLU A 51 -3.24 -8.97 -20.38
CA GLU A 51 -2.46 -7.75 -20.57
C GLU A 51 -2.40 -6.95 -19.27
N VAL A 52 -1.27 -6.25 -19.03
CA VAL A 52 -1.14 -5.37 -17.86
C VAL A 52 -1.62 -3.97 -18.23
N LEU A 53 -2.55 -3.48 -17.40
CA LEU A 53 -3.01 -2.11 -17.41
C LEU A 53 -2.76 -1.49 -16.03
N TYR A 54 -1.67 -0.76 -15.88
CA TYR A 54 -1.42 -0.01 -14.65
C TYR A 54 -2.45 1.10 -14.49
N LEU A 55 -3.02 1.16 -13.29
CA LEU A 55 -3.88 2.26 -12.90
C LEU A 55 -3.00 3.43 -12.45
N GLY A 56 -3.44 4.63 -12.78
CA GLY A 56 -2.78 5.85 -12.35
C GLY A 56 -3.59 6.61 -11.30
N VAL A 57 -2.92 7.50 -10.59
CA VAL A 57 -3.52 8.37 -9.60
C VAL A 57 -3.23 9.83 -9.91
N ARG A 58 -4.10 10.72 -9.40
CA ARG A 58 -3.96 12.16 -9.56
C ARG A 58 -3.60 12.80 -8.23
N LYS A 59 -2.56 13.63 -8.21
CA LYS A 59 -2.28 14.48 -7.05
C LYS A 59 -3.37 15.53 -6.92
N LYS A 60 -3.99 15.62 -5.75
CA LYS A 60 -5.00 16.63 -5.42
C LYS A 60 -4.35 17.79 -4.65
N LYS A 61 -5.06 18.90 -4.56
CA LYS A 61 -4.61 20.07 -3.79
C LYS A 61 -4.63 19.76 -2.28
N ILE A 62 -3.70 20.35 -1.56
CA ILE A 62 -3.72 20.40 -0.10
C ILE A 62 -4.75 21.44 0.32
N VAL A 63 -5.63 21.05 1.24
CA VAL A 63 -6.70 21.91 1.76
C VAL A 63 -6.37 22.40 3.16
N ASN A 64 -5.81 21.51 4.02
CA ASN A 64 -5.45 21.84 5.39
C ASN A 64 -3.92 21.72 5.61
N PRO A 65 -3.13 22.78 5.39
CA PRO A 65 -1.69 22.74 5.62
C PRO A 65 -1.32 22.63 7.12
N ASN A 66 -2.26 22.89 8.03
CA ASN A 66 -2.06 22.84 9.47
C ASN A 66 -2.54 21.53 10.12
N LEU A 67 -2.74 20.46 9.35
CA LEU A 67 -3.30 19.22 9.83
C LEU A 67 -2.49 18.59 10.98
N LYS A 68 -1.14 18.71 10.99
CA LYS A 68 -0.32 18.26 12.14
C LYS A 68 -0.78 18.90 13.45
N LYS A 69 -1.10 20.20 13.44
CA LYS A 69 -1.60 20.92 14.62
C LYS A 69 -3.00 20.45 14.99
N THR A 70 -3.86 20.22 14.00
CA THR A 70 -5.26 19.72 14.24
C THR A 70 -5.26 18.33 14.86
N LEU A 71 -4.26 17.51 14.54
CA LEU A 71 -4.11 16.16 15.09
C LEU A 71 -3.21 16.12 16.34
N ASP A 72 -2.83 17.26 16.90
CA ASP A 72 -1.94 17.39 18.06
C ASP A 72 -0.61 16.63 17.90
N ILE A 73 -0.10 16.53 16.66
CA ILE A 73 1.19 15.89 16.38
C ILE A 73 2.33 16.85 16.76
N PRO A 74 3.20 16.46 17.72
CA PRO A 74 4.30 17.32 18.16
C PRO A 74 5.30 17.62 17.04
N LYS A 75 6.00 18.76 17.16
CA LYS A 75 7.09 19.08 16.24
C LYS A 75 8.25 18.09 16.40
N GLY A 76 8.87 17.73 15.27
CA GLY A 76 10.03 16.82 15.27
C GLY A 76 9.69 15.33 15.29
N VAL A 77 8.43 14.97 15.48
CA VAL A 77 7.97 13.57 15.41
C VAL A 77 7.94 13.12 13.95
N VAL A 78 8.41 11.90 13.67
CA VAL A 78 8.31 11.25 12.36
C VAL A 78 6.95 10.64 12.20
N VAL A 79 6.22 11.05 11.16
CA VAL A 79 4.85 10.58 10.89
C VAL A 79 4.88 9.43 9.90
N LEU A 80 4.46 8.26 10.33
CA LEU A 80 4.25 7.08 9.50
C LEU A 80 2.77 6.96 9.16
N THR A 81 2.43 6.60 7.93
CA THR A 81 1.03 6.52 7.51
C THR A 81 0.74 5.22 6.76
N THR A 82 -0.38 4.61 7.05
CA THR A 82 -0.91 3.45 6.33
C THR A 82 -2.39 3.62 6.03
N ILE A 83 -2.85 3.13 4.86
CA ILE A 83 -4.23 3.27 4.40
C ILE A 83 -4.79 1.90 4.02
N GLY A 84 -5.95 1.56 4.59
CA GLY A 84 -6.64 0.32 4.27
C GLY A 84 -7.90 0.10 5.10
N PHE A 85 -8.77 -0.79 4.61
CA PHE A 85 -10.11 -1.00 5.18
C PHE A 85 -10.27 -2.32 5.96
N ASN A 86 -9.25 -3.18 5.96
CA ASN A 86 -9.31 -4.49 6.63
C ASN A 86 -7.98 -4.79 7.31
N ILE A 87 -8.00 -5.06 8.62
CA ILE A 87 -6.81 -5.30 9.44
C ILE A 87 -5.98 -6.45 8.88
N ARG A 88 -6.62 -7.60 8.64
CA ARG A 88 -5.92 -8.82 8.27
C ARG A 88 -5.32 -8.73 6.86
N ILE A 89 -6.10 -8.25 5.88
CA ILE A 89 -5.62 -8.10 4.51
C ILE A 89 -4.49 -7.07 4.44
N LYS A 90 -4.62 -5.98 5.17
CA LYS A 90 -3.66 -4.87 5.17
C LYS A 90 -2.52 -5.04 6.18
N GLY A 91 -2.52 -6.11 6.98
CA GLY A 91 -1.43 -6.47 7.89
C GLY A 91 -1.21 -5.48 9.03
N PHE A 92 -2.27 -4.82 9.52
CA PHE A 92 -2.13 -3.85 10.59
C PHE A 92 -1.74 -4.49 11.92
N ASP A 93 -2.05 -5.76 12.11
CA ASP A 93 -1.55 -6.57 13.22
C ASP A 93 -0.03 -6.79 13.14
N ILE A 94 0.53 -6.98 11.95
CA ILE A 94 1.98 -7.06 11.71
C ILE A 94 2.60 -5.70 12.04
N LEU A 95 1.99 -4.61 11.58
CA LEU A 95 2.45 -3.25 11.87
C LEU A 95 2.49 -2.97 13.37
N VAL A 96 1.42 -3.26 14.12
CA VAL A 96 1.37 -3.05 15.57
C VAL A 96 2.49 -3.81 16.27
N LYS A 97 2.71 -5.08 15.93
CA LYS A 97 3.79 -5.90 16.49
C LYS A 97 5.18 -5.35 16.15
N SER A 98 5.40 -4.86 14.94
CA SER A 98 6.68 -4.27 14.54
C SER A 98 6.98 -2.97 15.29
N ILE A 99 5.97 -2.13 15.49
CA ILE A 99 6.12 -0.91 16.31
C ILE A 99 6.38 -1.27 17.78
N GLN A 100 5.70 -2.29 18.30
CA GLN A 100 5.94 -2.78 19.66
C GLN A 100 7.39 -3.25 19.83
N SER A 101 7.89 -4.11 18.93
CA SER A 101 9.28 -4.58 18.94
C SER A 101 10.29 -3.43 18.95
N LEU A 102 10.05 -2.38 18.15
CA LEU A 102 10.89 -1.18 18.12
C LEU A 102 10.86 -0.39 19.43
N MET A 103 9.69 -0.29 20.07
CA MET A 103 9.57 0.42 21.35
C MET A 103 10.25 -0.36 22.48
N ASP A 104 10.00 -1.68 22.58
CA ASP A 104 10.55 -2.54 23.60
C ASP A 104 12.09 -2.61 23.53
N SER A 105 12.63 -2.59 22.32
CA SER A 105 14.08 -2.62 22.08
C SER A 105 14.76 -1.24 22.10
N ASN A 106 14.01 -0.15 22.24
CA ASN A 106 14.49 1.24 22.27
C ASN A 106 15.42 1.60 21.08
N ARG A 107 15.09 1.11 19.89
CA ARG A 107 15.92 1.25 18.67
C ARG A 107 15.75 2.59 17.95
N LEU A 108 14.70 3.35 18.24
CA LEU A 108 14.39 4.58 17.57
C LEU A 108 15.08 5.78 18.22
N LYS A 109 15.81 6.56 17.40
CA LYS A 109 16.43 7.84 17.81
C LYS A 109 15.46 9.01 17.76
N ASN A 110 14.40 8.88 16.98
CA ASN A 110 13.37 9.91 16.80
C ASN A 110 12.03 9.35 17.27
N ASP A 111 11.22 10.22 17.83
CA ASP A 111 9.85 9.87 18.21
C ASP A 111 8.97 9.67 16.97
N ILE A 112 7.95 8.79 17.09
CA ILE A 112 7.07 8.45 15.97
C ILE A 112 5.60 8.58 16.35
N ILE A 113 4.79 8.86 15.32
CA ILE A 113 3.34 8.65 15.33
C ILE A 113 2.95 7.89 14.06
N VAL A 114 2.12 6.86 14.22
CA VAL A 114 1.58 6.06 13.12
C VAL A 114 0.11 6.44 12.92
N LEU A 115 -0.24 6.88 11.72
CA LEU A 115 -1.61 7.18 11.32
C LEU A 115 -2.18 5.99 10.54
N VAL A 116 -3.24 5.37 11.06
CA VAL A 116 -3.98 4.29 10.40
C VAL A 116 -5.30 4.84 9.89
N ILE A 117 -5.53 4.75 8.58
CA ILE A 117 -6.68 5.33 7.90
C ILE A 117 -7.47 4.25 7.15
N GLY A 118 -8.79 4.42 7.09
CA GLY A 118 -9.69 3.63 6.24
C GLY A 118 -10.48 2.54 6.95
N ILE A 119 -10.24 2.31 8.24
CA ILE A 119 -11.07 1.39 9.04
C ILE A 119 -12.28 2.15 9.56
N SER A 120 -13.48 1.66 9.25
CA SER A 120 -14.73 2.25 9.76
C SER A 120 -14.80 2.14 11.29
N GLU A 121 -15.08 3.25 11.97
CA GLU A 121 -15.04 3.36 13.44
C GLU A 121 -15.93 2.35 14.17
N ASN A 122 -17.06 1.97 13.58
CA ASN A 122 -18.04 1.05 14.17
C ASN A 122 -17.88 -0.40 13.64
N SER A 123 -16.76 -0.76 13.02
CA SER A 123 -16.52 -2.10 12.51
C SER A 123 -15.84 -3.00 13.54
N GLU A 124 -15.97 -4.33 13.36
CA GLU A 124 -15.20 -5.32 14.13
C GLU A 124 -13.69 -5.11 13.96
N ASP A 125 -13.25 -4.74 12.76
CA ASP A 125 -11.86 -4.38 12.49
C ASP A 125 -11.39 -3.19 13.34
N SER A 126 -12.23 -2.18 13.56
CA SER A 126 -11.89 -1.04 14.43
C SER A 126 -11.72 -1.46 15.89
N ASN A 127 -12.61 -2.31 16.39
CA ASN A 127 -12.52 -2.82 17.75
C ASN A 127 -11.26 -3.69 17.94
N SER A 128 -11.01 -4.59 16.97
CA SER A 128 -9.82 -5.45 16.97
C SER A 128 -8.52 -4.64 16.90
N LEU A 129 -8.47 -3.59 16.07
CA LEU A 129 -7.30 -2.72 15.99
C LEU A 129 -7.06 -1.97 17.31
N ARG A 130 -8.11 -1.39 17.91
CA ARG A 130 -8.01 -0.70 19.21
C ARG A 130 -7.52 -1.62 20.30
N GLN A 131 -8.03 -2.86 20.34
CA GLN A 131 -7.58 -3.87 21.28
C GLN A 131 -6.10 -4.20 21.10
N LEU A 132 -5.64 -4.49 19.86
CA LEU A 132 -4.24 -4.75 19.54
C LEU A 132 -3.32 -3.59 19.96
N ILE A 133 -3.72 -2.36 19.69
CA ILE A 133 -2.95 -1.16 20.07
C ILE A 133 -2.86 -1.04 21.59
N ALA A 134 -3.96 -1.29 22.31
CA ALA A 134 -4.01 -1.21 23.76
C ALA A 134 -3.17 -2.30 24.44
N GLU A 135 -3.29 -3.55 23.98
CA GLU A 135 -2.51 -4.69 24.47
C GLU A 135 -1.00 -4.49 24.24
N ALA A 136 -0.61 -3.85 23.13
CA ALA A 136 0.77 -3.48 22.84
C ALA A 136 1.26 -2.23 23.58
N GLY A 137 0.41 -1.53 24.35
CA GLY A 137 0.77 -0.29 25.04
C GLY A 137 1.02 0.91 24.11
N LEU A 138 0.51 0.88 22.87
CA LEU A 138 0.84 1.84 21.82
C LEU A 138 -0.20 2.94 21.60
N ASN A 139 -1.12 3.19 22.54
CA ASN A 139 -2.20 4.17 22.43
C ASN A 139 -1.71 5.61 22.13
N ARG A 140 -0.47 5.95 22.54
CA ARG A 140 0.15 7.26 22.26
C ARG A 140 0.99 7.29 20.99
N LYS A 141 1.18 6.15 20.33
CA LYS A 141 2.03 5.99 19.13
C LYS A 141 1.23 5.70 17.88
N ILE A 142 0.07 5.07 17.99
CA ILE A 142 -0.76 4.69 16.85
C ILE A 142 -2.13 5.37 16.98
N MET A 143 -2.48 6.17 16.00
CA MET A 143 -3.75 6.89 15.89
C MET A 143 -4.60 6.27 14.77
N SER A 144 -5.72 5.65 15.11
CA SER A 144 -6.72 5.22 14.13
C SER A 144 -7.64 6.40 13.81
N LEU A 145 -7.57 6.90 12.57
CA LEU A 145 -8.31 8.10 12.14
C LEU A 145 -9.64 7.80 11.44
N GLY A 146 -10.05 6.51 11.40
CA GLY A 146 -11.27 6.12 10.71
C GLY A 146 -11.22 6.33 9.20
N ILE A 147 -12.39 6.47 8.57
CA ILE A 147 -12.52 6.81 7.15
C ILE A 147 -12.32 8.32 6.98
N ARG A 148 -11.42 8.71 6.06
CA ARG A 148 -11.02 10.10 5.82
C ARG A 148 -11.21 10.49 4.35
N ASN A 149 -11.61 11.73 4.10
CA ASN A 149 -11.72 12.32 2.76
C ASN A 149 -10.53 13.25 2.42
N ASP A 150 -9.74 13.59 3.41
CA ASP A 150 -8.56 14.47 3.33
C ASP A 150 -7.23 13.69 3.26
N ILE A 151 -7.24 12.56 2.57
CA ILE A 151 -6.06 11.68 2.38
C ILE A 151 -4.84 12.47 1.88
N ASN A 152 -5.05 13.47 1.02
CA ASN A 152 -3.97 14.29 0.48
C ASN A 152 -3.28 15.12 1.57
N ASP A 153 -4.05 15.69 2.48
CA ASP A 153 -3.52 16.47 3.60
C ASP A 153 -2.75 15.57 4.56
N ILE A 154 -3.24 14.35 4.79
CA ILE A 154 -2.58 13.35 5.63
C ILE A 154 -1.26 12.90 4.98
N LEU A 155 -1.25 12.55 3.69
CA LEU A 155 -0.02 12.19 2.99
C LEU A 155 0.98 13.35 2.93
N ASN A 156 0.51 14.59 2.84
CA ASN A 156 1.37 15.78 2.84
C ASN A 156 2.09 16.02 4.17
N ILE A 157 1.52 15.59 5.29
CA ILE A 157 2.13 15.71 6.62
C ILE A 157 2.94 14.48 7.03
N SER A 158 2.89 13.41 6.23
CA SER A 158 3.57 12.15 6.49
C SER A 158 5.04 12.21 6.09
N ASP A 159 5.86 11.37 6.71
CA ASP A 159 7.29 11.23 6.43
C ASP A 159 7.63 9.87 5.80
N ILE A 160 6.82 8.83 6.07
CA ILE A 160 6.99 7.46 5.59
C ILE A 160 5.62 6.85 5.32
N TYR A 161 5.48 6.12 4.22
CA TYR A 161 4.28 5.34 3.92
C TYR A 161 4.53 3.85 4.14
N LEU A 162 3.60 3.17 4.82
CA LEU A 162 3.67 1.75 5.16
C LEU A 162 2.56 0.95 4.48
N GLN A 163 2.91 -0.17 3.83
CA GLN A 163 1.96 -1.08 3.21
C GLN A 163 2.28 -2.54 3.59
N PRO A 164 1.95 -2.98 4.82
CA PRO A 164 2.26 -4.33 5.29
C PRO A 164 1.23 -5.37 4.84
N SER A 165 0.69 -5.24 3.64
CA SER A 165 -0.40 -6.06 3.13
C SER A 165 -0.02 -7.53 2.96
N ARG A 166 -0.95 -8.42 3.26
CA ARG A 166 -0.83 -9.87 2.99
C ARG A 166 -1.10 -10.22 1.54
N THR A 167 -1.89 -9.39 0.86
CA THR A 167 -2.20 -9.52 -0.57
C THR A 167 -2.51 -8.14 -1.13
N GLU A 168 -2.08 -7.90 -2.37
CA GLU A 168 -2.29 -6.63 -3.06
C GLU A 168 -2.33 -6.85 -4.57
N GLY A 169 -3.19 -6.12 -5.27
CA GLY A 169 -3.13 -6.07 -6.73
C GLY A 169 -2.07 -5.08 -7.21
N LEU A 170 -2.47 -3.83 -7.40
CA LEU A 170 -1.61 -2.66 -7.51
C LEU A 170 -2.08 -1.67 -6.45
N SER A 171 -1.23 -1.31 -5.50
CA SER A 171 -1.63 -0.43 -4.41
C SER A 171 -1.76 1.02 -4.87
N LEU A 172 -3.00 1.48 -5.04
CA LEU A 172 -3.27 2.89 -5.38
C LEU A 172 -2.81 3.84 -4.26
N SER A 173 -2.93 3.42 -3.01
CA SER A 173 -2.47 4.21 -1.86
C SER A 173 -0.95 4.37 -1.83
N ILE A 174 -0.18 3.39 -2.29
CA ILE A 174 1.27 3.58 -2.53
C ILE A 174 1.48 4.62 -3.64
N LEU A 175 0.79 4.52 -4.78
CA LEU A 175 0.93 5.49 -5.86
C LEU A 175 0.56 6.91 -5.40
N GLU A 176 -0.46 7.04 -4.56
CA GLU A 176 -0.81 8.32 -3.92
C GLU A 176 0.34 8.80 -3.04
N ALA A 177 0.91 7.96 -2.18
CA ALA A 177 2.04 8.31 -1.31
C ALA A 177 3.29 8.74 -2.11
N LEU A 178 3.61 8.04 -3.20
CA LEU A 178 4.71 8.43 -4.11
C LEU A 178 4.52 9.83 -4.69
N ASN A 179 3.27 10.26 -4.96
CA ASN A 179 2.96 11.61 -5.43
C ASN A 179 3.28 12.70 -4.39
N TYR A 180 3.32 12.34 -3.10
CA TYR A 180 3.72 13.22 -2.00
C TYR A 180 5.19 13.06 -1.60
N SER A 181 5.98 12.38 -2.45
CA SER A 181 7.42 12.18 -2.23
C SER A 181 7.70 11.39 -0.94
N LEU A 182 6.86 10.44 -0.59
CA LEU A 182 7.09 9.59 0.57
C LEU A 182 7.93 8.37 0.19
N PRO A 183 8.96 8.03 0.97
CA PRO A 183 9.56 6.70 0.91
C PRO A 183 8.53 5.67 1.37
N VAL A 184 8.58 4.48 0.79
CA VAL A 184 7.60 3.42 1.06
C VAL A 184 8.27 2.20 1.65
N ILE A 185 7.66 1.62 2.71
CA ILE A 185 8.00 0.28 3.16
C ILE A 185 6.80 -0.61 2.82
N GLY A 186 7.00 -1.59 1.95
CA GLY A 186 5.94 -2.46 1.46
C GLY A 186 6.28 -3.94 1.52
N THR A 187 5.25 -4.77 1.66
CA THR A 187 5.41 -6.24 1.59
C THR A 187 5.74 -6.67 0.17
N ARG A 188 6.54 -7.71 0.01
CA ARG A 188 6.89 -8.31 -1.28
C ARG A 188 5.75 -9.19 -1.83
N VAL A 189 4.58 -8.58 -2.09
CA VAL A 189 3.39 -9.28 -2.62
C VAL A 189 2.77 -8.51 -3.78
N GLY A 190 2.12 -9.23 -4.69
CA GLY A 190 1.36 -8.66 -5.81
C GLY A 190 2.17 -7.69 -6.66
N GLY A 191 1.60 -6.50 -6.89
CA GLY A 191 2.23 -5.42 -7.66
C GLY A 191 3.09 -4.46 -6.82
N ILE A 192 3.25 -4.65 -5.50
CA ILE A 192 4.07 -3.75 -4.68
C ILE A 192 5.52 -3.68 -5.18
N PRO A 193 6.21 -4.80 -5.50
CA PRO A 193 7.58 -4.75 -6.01
C PRO A 193 7.74 -4.07 -7.37
N GLU A 194 6.64 -3.78 -8.08
CA GLU A 194 6.67 -3.07 -9.36
C GLU A 194 6.72 -1.55 -9.19
N ILE A 195 6.37 -1.06 -8.00
CA ILE A 195 6.28 0.38 -7.67
C ILE A 195 7.18 0.78 -6.49
N VAL A 196 7.63 -0.19 -5.69
CA VAL A 196 8.60 0.01 -4.60
C VAL A 196 9.88 -0.71 -4.97
N HIS A 197 10.95 0.06 -5.23
CA HIS A 197 12.25 -0.45 -5.62
C HIS A 197 13.18 -0.41 -4.41
N GLU A 198 13.69 -1.59 -4.04
CA GLU A 198 14.56 -1.78 -2.87
C GLU A 198 15.77 -0.82 -2.88
N GLY A 199 15.89 -0.02 -1.84
CA GLY A 199 16.99 0.95 -1.69
C GLY A 199 16.88 2.23 -2.55
N GLU A 200 15.92 2.33 -3.47
CA GLU A 200 15.75 3.52 -4.32
C GLU A 200 14.67 4.48 -3.79
N ASN A 201 13.42 4.02 -3.71
CA ASN A 201 12.30 4.81 -3.23
C ASN A 201 11.63 4.21 -1.99
N GLY A 202 12.24 3.16 -1.42
CA GLY A 202 11.74 2.51 -0.23
C GLY A 202 12.41 1.17 0.01
N TYR A 203 11.77 0.37 0.85
CA TYR A 203 12.19 -0.97 1.19
C TYR A 203 11.05 -1.97 1.04
N LEU A 204 11.42 -3.19 0.67
CA LEU A 204 10.53 -4.33 0.67
C LEU A 204 10.86 -5.24 1.86
N PHE A 205 9.87 -5.95 2.35
CA PHE A 205 10.04 -6.97 3.39
C PHE A 205 9.15 -8.19 3.08
N GLU A 206 9.52 -9.34 3.66
CA GLU A 206 8.78 -10.58 3.43
C GLU A 206 7.47 -10.61 4.22
N LYS A 207 6.46 -11.20 3.61
CA LYS A 207 5.12 -11.34 4.20
C LYS A 207 5.20 -11.98 5.59
N GLU A 208 4.45 -11.43 6.57
CA GLU A 208 4.40 -11.85 7.97
C GLU A 208 5.71 -11.59 8.76
N ASN A 209 6.74 -11.02 8.16
CA ASN A 209 8.02 -10.81 8.84
C ASN A 209 8.01 -9.50 9.65
N VAL A 210 7.63 -9.62 10.91
CA VAL A 210 7.51 -8.50 11.87
C VAL A 210 8.86 -7.80 12.09
N GLU A 211 9.95 -8.58 12.26
CA GLU A 211 11.27 -8.03 12.57
C GLU A 211 11.87 -7.31 11.34
N GLU A 212 11.73 -7.86 10.15
CA GLU A 212 12.20 -7.19 8.95
C GLU A 212 11.45 -5.86 8.71
N LEU A 213 10.13 -5.82 8.97
CA LEU A 213 9.38 -4.56 8.93
C LEU A 213 9.91 -3.57 9.97
N ALA A 214 10.19 -4.02 11.19
CA ALA A 214 10.77 -3.20 12.24
C ALA A 214 12.14 -2.63 11.82
N ASP A 215 13.03 -3.45 11.26
CA ASP A 215 14.35 -3.03 10.75
C ASP A 215 14.22 -1.94 9.68
N ARG A 216 13.30 -2.12 8.71
CA ARG A 216 13.08 -1.12 7.65
C ARG A 216 12.52 0.20 8.20
N ILE A 217 11.61 0.13 9.19
CA ILE A 217 11.09 1.32 9.88
C ILE A 217 12.21 2.02 10.62
N GLU A 218 13.04 1.31 11.38
CA GLU A 218 14.17 1.88 12.10
C GLU A 218 15.12 2.67 11.18
N ILE A 219 15.51 2.06 10.04
CA ILE A 219 16.40 2.71 9.08
C ILE A 219 15.82 4.05 8.63
N LEU A 220 14.55 4.08 8.23
CA LEU A 220 13.94 5.30 7.73
C LEU A 220 13.63 6.32 8.85
N VAL A 221 13.21 5.89 10.03
CA VAL A 221 12.94 6.79 11.15
C VAL A 221 14.23 7.47 11.63
N ASN A 222 15.32 6.73 11.70
CA ASN A 222 16.59 7.22 12.22
C ASN A 222 17.41 8.05 11.19
N ASN A 223 17.08 7.96 9.87
CA ASN A 223 17.85 8.57 8.80
C ASN A 223 17.01 9.53 7.95
N ARG A 224 17.03 10.80 8.30
CA ARG A 224 16.32 11.84 7.55
C ARG A 224 16.81 11.99 6.11
N GLU A 225 18.10 11.96 5.88
CA GLU A 225 18.69 12.10 4.54
C GLU A 225 18.24 10.98 3.61
N VAL A 226 18.19 9.73 4.11
CA VAL A 226 17.71 8.57 3.37
C VAL A 226 16.22 8.75 3.03
N ARG A 227 15.39 9.19 3.98
CA ARG A 227 13.97 9.48 3.72
C ARG A 227 13.79 10.50 2.59
N GLU A 228 14.53 11.62 2.65
CA GLU A 228 14.44 12.69 1.66
C GLU A 228 14.94 12.23 0.27
N MET A 229 16.03 11.46 0.23
CA MET A 229 16.55 10.88 -1.01
C MET A 229 15.53 9.94 -1.66
N MET A 230 15.01 8.99 -0.89
CA MET A 230 14.00 8.03 -1.38
C MET A 230 12.70 8.72 -1.76
N GLY A 231 12.30 9.75 -1.02
CA GLY A 231 11.13 10.56 -1.35
C GLY A 231 11.25 11.26 -2.72
N ARG A 232 12.42 11.81 -3.04
CA ARG A 232 12.70 12.36 -4.38
C ARG A 232 12.55 11.28 -5.47
N LYS A 233 13.06 10.07 -5.24
CA LYS A 233 12.92 8.94 -6.17
C LYS A 233 11.45 8.50 -6.30
N SER A 234 10.70 8.44 -5.20
CA SER A 234 9.26 8.19 -5.21
C SER A 234 8.53 9.12 -6.16
N LYS A 235 8.85 10.42 -6.14
CA LYS A 235 8.25 11.41 -7.03
C LYS A 235 8.56 11.14 -8.51
N VAL A 236 9.77 10.70 -8.83
CA VAL A 236 10.14 10.31 -10.19
C VAL A 236 9.37 9.08 -10.65
N ILE A 237 9.24 8.07 -9.78
CA ILE A 237 8.51 6.84 -10.10
C ILE A 237 7.01 7.14 -10.30
N SER A 238 6.41 8.01 -9.45
CA SER A 238 4.98 8.35 -9.55
C SER A 238 4.59 8.93 -10.91
N SER A 239 5.52 9.61 -11.61
CA SER A 239 5.23 10.18 -12.93
C SER A 239 4.96 9.16 -14.02
N ARG A 240 5.29 7.89 -13.80
CA ARG A 240 5.01 6.76 -14.71
C ARG A 240 3.62 6.15 -14.51
N PHE A 241 2.89 6.58 -13.49
CA PHE A 241 1.59 6.04 -13.10
C PHE A 241 0.55 7.16 -13.04
N THR A 242 0.39 7.89 -14.15
CA THR A 242 -0.60 8.96 -14.23
C THR A 242 -1.97 8.43 -14.64
N LEU A 243 -3.03 9.10 -14.18
CA LEU A 243 -4.38 8.77 -14.60
C LEU A 243 -4.54 8.91 -16.13
N ALA A 244 -3.85 9.89 -16.76
CA ALA A 244 -3.88 10.12 -18.18
C ALA A 244 -3.35 8.92 -18.96
N ASP A 245 -2.16 8.41 -18.59
CA ASP A 245 -1.53 7.25 -19.25
C ASP A 245 -2.41 6.00 -19.13
N GLY A 246 -3.01 5.79 -17.96
CA GLY A 246 -3.94 4.66 -17.74
C GLY A 246 -5.19 4.74 -18.62
N VAL A 247 -5.79 5.94 -18.74
CA VAL A 247 -6.97 6.17 -19.58
C VAL A 247 -6.63 6.02 -21.07
N GLU A 248 -5.51 6.59 -21.52
CA GLU A 248 -5.06 6.48 -22.92
C GLU A 248 -4.82 5.03 -23.32
N LYS A 249 -4.10 4.27 -22.46
CA LYS A 249 -3.89 2.85 -22.71
C LYS A 249 -5.19 2.06 -22.73
N LEU A 250 -6.11 2.34 -21.81
CA LEU A 250 -7.43 1.69 -21.78
C LEU A 250 -8.20 1.99 -23.08
N ALA A 251 -8.23 3.25 -23.52
CA ALA A 251 -8.88 3.65 -24.77
C ALA A 251 -8.27 2.92 -25.98
N SER A 252 -6.94 2.82 -26.07
CA SER A 252 -6.26 2.09 -27.15
C SER A 252 -6.67 0.62 -27.21
N ILE A 253 -6.85 -0.04 -26.05
CA ILE A 253 -7.30 -1.43 -25.97
C ILE A 253 -8.73 -1.58 -26.52
N TYR A 254 -9.63 -0.67 -26.19
CA TYR A 254 -10.99 -0.67 -26.71
C TYR A 254 -11.06 -0.45 -28.23
N HIS A 255 -10.22 0.43 -28.78
CA HIS A 255 -10.16 0.65 -30.23
C HIS A 255 -9.60 -0.53 -31.03
N GLN A 256 -8.80 -1.39 -30.41
CA GLN A 256 -8.28 -2.61 -31.06
C GLN A 256 -9.25 -3.80 -31.03
N THR A 257 -10.34 -3.71 -30.26
CA THR A 257 -11.35 -4.77 -30.12
C THR A 257 -12.63 -4.52 -30.93
N ASN A 258 -12.73 -3.39 -31.59
CA ASN A 258 -13.74 -3.05 -32.58
C ASN A 258 -13.15 -3.12 -34.00
#